data_7614c208dc7cdfcdc7c72ed63dd5a4e2
#
_entry.id   7614c208dc7cdfcdc7c72ed63dd5a4e2
#
_cell.length_a   1.000
_cell.length_b   1.000
_cell.length_c   1.000
_cell.angle_alpha   90.00
_cell.angle_beta   90.00
_cell.angle_gamma   90.00
#
_symmetry.space_group_name_H-M   'P 1'
#
loop_
_entity.id
_entity.type
_entity.pdbx_description
1 polymer ?
#
loop_
_entity_poly.entity_id
_entity_poly.type
_entity_poly.pdbx_seq_one_letter_code
_entity_poly.pdbx_strand_id
1 'polypeptide(L)'
;PSWKTVDINVGDLRASGLESARLLPNSSEMPTAYELVVASGDAAAIATFVTLPTAGENPDLSSEALAGLRADRQLRNETTTRSELAAVARNVTDAAGLRNLGPWRLLATTESGDAQARAAADVMSHPDLGFASSADYKLLDAYTMGGKPELKDDPNRLDRITQWITNTARITHPTRYTVVQLQGVLYQEVAPGEAPPRPVVDPDEPVVSVIMVRDLGWVRLRPALVTIGSVLIFLALCYWLHVRDKELMSRREEFETA
;
A
#
# COMPACT_ATOMS: atom_id res chain seq x y z
N PRO A 1 6.96 4.81 12.59
CA PRO A 1 6.88 3.37 12.55
C PRO A 1 7.09 2.88 11.13
N SER A 2 8.30 2.37 10.89
CA SER A 2 8.74 1.89 9.58
C SER A 2 8.30 0.45 9.36
N TRP A 3 8.17 0.07 8.10
CA TRP A 3 8.09 -1.32 7.69
C TRP A 3 9.34 -2.07 8.16
N LYS A 4 9.16 -3.30 8.62
CA LYS A 4 10.24 -4.21 9.00
C LYS A 4 10.18 -5.41 8.10
N THR A 5 11.28 -5.73 7.44
CA THR A 5 11.40 -6.94 6.63
C THR A 5 11.44 -8.15 7.54
N VAL A 6 10.61 -9.13 7.22
CA VAL A 6 10.48 -10.40 7.94
C VAL A 6 11.21 -11.49 7.17
N ASP A 7 11.09 -11.47 5.84
CA ASP A 7 11.62 -12.49 4.97
C ASP A 7 11.88 -11.91 3.57
N ILE A 8 12.91 -12.40 2.89
CA ILE A 8 13.18 -12.13 1.48
C ILE A 8 13.23 -13.48 0.79
N ASN A 9 12.31 -13.69 -0.12
CA ASN A 9 12.17 -14.95 -0.84
C ASN A 9 12.50 -14.75 -2.32
N VAL A 10 13.33 -15.63 -2.87
CA VAL A 10 13.71 -15.62 -4.29
C VAL A 10 12.96 -16.76 -5.00
N GLY A 11 12.18 -16.41 -6.00
CA GLY A 11 11.36 -17.34 -6.78
C GLY A 11 10.01 -17.62 -6.14
N ASP A 12 9.72 -18.88 -5.81
CA ASP A 12 8.39 -19.31 -5.36
C ASP A 12 8.09 -18.92 -3.91
N LEU A 13 7.03 -18.16 -3.71
CA LEU A 13 6.52 -17.76 -2.37
C LEU A 13 6.08 -18.95 -1.51
N ARG A 14 5.86 -20.13 -2.08
CA ARG A 14 5.55 -21.35 -1.31
C ARG A 14 6.66 -21.73 -0.34
N ALA A 15 7.90 -21.32 -0.62
CA ALA A 15 9.05 -21.51 0.26
C ALA A 15 9.14 -20.48 1.41
N SER A 16 8.29 -19.45 1.42
CA SER A 16 8.31 -18.37 2.43
C SER A 16 8.09 -18.88 3.85
N GLY A 17 8.78 -18.26 4.80
CA GLY A 17 8.59 -18.45 6.23
C GLY A 17 7.23 -17.98 6.75
N LEU A 18 6.54 -17.07 6.03
CA LEU A 18 5.20 -16.60 6.39
C LEU A 18 4.13 -17.46 5.71
N GLU A 19 3.39 -18.24 6.49
CA GLU A 19 2.35 -19.15 5.97
C GLU A 19 1.31 -18.44 5.09
N SER A 20 0.87 -17.25 5.48
CA SER A 20 -0.08 -16.47 4.69
C SER A 20 0.46 -16.01 3.34
N ALA A 21 1.78 -15.79 3.21
CA ALA A 21 2.40 -15.41 1.94
C ALA A 21 2.39 -16.57 0.93
N ARG A 22 2.37 -17.80 1.40
CA ARG A 22 2.27 -19.02 0.56
C ARG A 22 0.93 -19.12 -0.18
N LEU A 23 -0.08 -18.37 0.25
CA LEU A 23 -1.40 -18.32 -0.38
C LEU A 23 -1.45 -17.32 -1.54
N LEU A 24 -0.43 -16.47 -1.68
CA LEU A 24 -0.35 -15.54 -2.79
C LEU A 24 0.07 -16.30 -4.05
N PRO A 25 -0.67 -16.18 -5.17
CA PRO A 25 -0.27 -16.82 -6.42
C PRO A 25 1.05 -16.25 -6.93
N ASN A 26 1.82 -17.07 -7.62
CA ASN A 26 3.05 -16.61 -8.26
C ASN A 26 2.74 -15.52 -9.29
N SER A 27 3.60 -14.52 -9.39
CA SER A 27 3.42 -13.41 -10.33
C SER A 27 3.30 -13.88 -11.79
N SER A 28 4.02 -14.95 -12.14
CA SER A 28 3.98 -15.55 -13.48
C SER A 28 2.68 -16.30 -13.80
N GLU A 29 1.93 -16.72 -12.80
CA GLU A 29 0.66 -17.44 -12.97
C GLU A 29 -0.53 -16.46 -13.12
N MET A 30 -0.31 -15.20 -12.82
CA MET A 30 -1.35 -14.16 -12.89
C MET A 30 -1.32 -13.44 -14.23
N PRO A 31 -2.50 -13.06 -14.77
CA PRO A 31 -2.58 -12.31 -16.02
C PRO A 31 -1.81 -10.98 -15.91
N THR A 32 -1.17 -10.59 -16.99
CA THR A 32 -0.47 -9.30 -17.09
C THR A 32 -1.44 -8.12 -17.04
N ALA A 33 -0.94 -6.91 -16.76
CA ALA A 33 -1.79 -5.72 -16.81
C ALA A 33 -2.45 -5.50 -18.17
N TYR A 34 -1.74 -5.81 -19.25
CA TYR A 34 -2.26 -5.75 -20.61
C TYR A 34 -3.44 -6.73 -20.82
N GLU A 35 -3.28 -7.99 -20.43
CA GLU A 35 -4.32 -9.01 -20.55
C GLU A 35 -5.56 -8.66 -19.72
N LEU A 36 -5.37 -8.08 -18.52
CA LEU A 36 -6.46 -7.61 -17.68
C LEU A 36 -7.27 -6.51 -18.35
N VAL A 37 -6.61 -5.54 -18.97
CA VAL A 37 -7.29 -4.45 -19.70
C VAL A 37 -8.06 -4.97 -20.89
N VAL A 38 -7.46 -5.85 -21.68
CA VAL A 38 -8.12 -6.47 -22.84
C VAL A 38 -9.34 -7.30 -22.41
N ALA A 39 -9.18 -8.12 -21.36
CA ALA A 39 -10.26 -8.97 -20.86
C ALA A 39 -11.41 -8.18 -20.21
N SER A 40 -11.13 -7.00 -19.64
CA SER A 40 -12.13 -6.16 -18.99
C SER A 40 -13.18 -5.59 -19.95
N GLY A 41 -12.81 -5.37 -21.21
CA GLY A 41 -13.64 -4.66 -22.17
C GLY A 41 -13.88 -3.17 -21.84
N ASP A 42 -13.20 -2.61 -20.83
CA ASP A 42 -13.32 -1.21 -20.44
C ASP A 42 -12.74 -0.31 -21.53
N ALA A 43 -13.62 0.42 -22.22
CA ALA A 43 -13.24 1.27 -23.35
C ALA A 43 -12.24 2.37 -22.97
N ALA A 44 -12.34 2.94 -21.77
CA ALA A 44 -11.42 3.97 -21.30
C ALA A 44 -10.04 3.41 -21.01
N ALA A 45 -9.97 2.25 -20.33
CA ALA A 45 -8.72 1.55 -20.08
C ALA A 45 -8.08 1.07 -21.39
N ILE A 46 -8.85 0.50 -22.31
CA ILE A 46 -8.38 0.08 -23.64
C ILE A 46 -7.80 1.28 -24.42
N ALA A 47 -8.51 2.40 -24.47
CA ALA A 47 -8.03 3.61 -25.13
C ALA A 47 -6.73 4.13 -24.52
N THR A 48 -6.59 4.03 -23.20
CA THR A 48 -5.40 4.53 -22.49
C THR A 48 -4.19 3.61 -22.61
N PHE A 49 -4.39 2.29 -22.53
CA PHE A 49 -3.30 1.32 -22.44
C PHE A 49 -3.06 0.51 -23.70
N VAL A 50 -4.12 0.16 -24.44
CA VAL A 50 -4.03 -0.79 -25.56
C VAL A 50 -3.98 -0.10 -26.91
N THR A 51 -4.83 0.93 -27.12
CA THR A 51 -4.97 1.57 -28.43
C THR A 51 -3.68 2.25 -28.86
N LEU A 52 -3.19 1.89 -30.03
CA LEU A 52 -2.00 2.52 -30.62
C LEU A 52 -2.39 3.83 -31.34
N PRO A 53 -1.56 4.86 -31.28
CA PRO A 53 -1.79 6.13 -31.97
C PRO A 53 -1.92 5.94 -33.50
N THR A 54 -2.91 6.60 -34.11
CA THR A 54 -3.14 6.55 -35.54
C THR A 54 -2.75 7.85 -36.22
N ALA A 55 -2.45 7.80 -37.51
CA ALA A 55 -2.19 9.01 -38.31
C ALA A 55 -3.39 9.93 -38.39
N GLY A 56 -4.63 9.38 -38.30
CA GLY A 56 -5.85 10.19 -38.31
C GLY A 56 -6.06 11.02 -37.07
N GLU A 57 -5.58 10.54 -35.91
CA GLU A 57 -5.61 11.24 -34.62
C GLU A 57 -4.45 12.24 -34.47
N ASN A 58 -3.37 12.05 -35.22
CA ASN A 58 -2.16 12.85 -35.15
C ASN A 58 -1.69 13.28 -36.56
N PRO A 59 -2.48 14.08 -37.26
CA PRO A 59 -2.20 14.41 -38.67
C PRO A 59 -0.95 15.25 -38.90
N ASP A 60 -0.48 15.97 -37.86
CA ASP A 60 0.68 16.86 -37.95
C ASP A 60 2.01 16.13 -37.66
N LEU A 61 1.95 14.84 -37.28
CA LEU A 61 3.15 14.09 -36.99
C LEU A 61 3.75 13.43 -38.24
N SER A 62 5.08 13.44 -38.34
CA SER A 62 5.79 12.66 -39.34
C SER A 62 5.56 11.15 -39.13
N SER A 63 5.72 10.36 -40.18
CA SER A 63 5.61 8.89 -40.09
C SER A 63 6.61 8.28 -39.09
N GLU A 64 7.79 8.87 -38.96
CA GLU A 64 8.84 8.46 -38.04
C GLU A 64 8.45 8.78 -36.58
N ALA A 65 7.93 9.99 -36.32
CA ALA A 65 7.44 10.37 -34.99
C ALA A 65 6.25 9.51 -34.57
N LEU A 66 5.35 9.18 -35.48
CA LEU A 66 4.23 8.30 -35.21
C LEU A 66 4.68 6.87 -34.91
N ALA A 67 5.69 6.37 -35.62
CA ALA A 67 6.29 5.05 -35.34
C ALA A 67 6.96 5.03 -33.95
N GLY A 68 7.65 6.10 -33.57
CA GLY A 68 8.21 6.25 -32.21
C GLY A 68 7.15 6.23 -31.12
N LEU A 69 6.04 6.97 -31.30
CA LEU A 69 4.93 6.96 -30.36
C LEU A 69 4.26 5.58 -30.21
N ARG A 70 4.16 4.83 -31.30
CA ARG A 70 3.62 3.46 -31.28
C ARG A 70 4.54 2.51 -30.54
N ALA A 71 5.85 2.60 -30.79
CA ALA A 71 6.85 1.79 -30.09
C ALA A 71 6.85 2.08 -28.56
N ASP A 72 6.82 3.38 -28.16
CA ASP A 72 6.72 3.77 -26.75
C ASP A 72 5.43 3.24 -26.11
N ARG A 73 4.28 3.34 -26.80
CA ARG A 73 3.02 2.81 -26.31
C ARG A 73 3.05 1.30 -26.15
N GLN A 74 3.65 0.57 -27.11
CA GLN A 74 3.77 -0.86 -27.05
C GLN A 74 4.68 -1.27 -25.88
N LEU A 75 5.83 -0.65 -25.74
CA LEU A 75 6.73 -0.88 -24.60
C LEU A 75 6.03 -0.59 -23.27
N ARG A 76 5.26 0.47 -23.19
CA ARG A 76 4.46 0.79 -22.01
C ARG A 76 3.45 -0.30 -21.69
N ASN A 77 2.76 -0.84 -22.68
CA ASN A 77 1.79 -1.92 -22.50
C ASN A 77 2.45 -3.20 -21.96
N GLU A 78 3.62 -3.54 -22.48
CA GLU A 78 4.39 -4.71 -22.06
C GLU A 78 5.00 -4.54 -20.67
N THR A 79 5.35 -3.31 -20.30
CA THR A 79 6.06 -3.03 -19.03
C THR A 79 5.17 -2.53 -17.91
N THR A 80 3.90 -2.23 -18.13
CA THR A 80 2.98 -1.77 -17.08
C THR A 80 2.69 -2.91 -16.10
N THR A 81 2.82 -2.64 -14.80
CA THR A 81 2.54 -3.60 -13.74
C THR A 81 1.07 -3.57 -13.32
N ARG A 82 0.60 -4.63 -12.64
CA ARG A 82 -0.76 -4.67 -12.09
C ARG A 82 -0.98 -3.59 -11.03
N SER A 83 0.04 -3.27 -10.23
CA SER A 83 0.00 -2.19 -9.25
C SER A 83 -0.06 -0.80 -9.89
N GLU A 84 0.60 -0.59 -11.03
CA GLU A 84 0.46 0.63 -11.83
C GLU A 84 -0.93 0.72 -12.46
N LEU A 85 -1.45 -0.38 -13.01
CA LEU A 85 -2.80 -0.45 -13.54
C LEU A 85 -3.84 -0.13 -12.44
N ALA A 86 -3.68 -0.68 -11.24
CA ALA A 86 -4.56 -0.40 -10.11
C ALA A 86 -4.57 1.08 -9.68
N ALA A 87 -3.51 1.83 -9.95
CA ALA A 87 -3.46 3.26 -9.67
C ALA A 87 -4.29 4.10 -10.65
N VAL A 88 -4.49 3.62 -11.87
CA VAL A 88 -5.15 4.37 -12.96
C VAL A 88 -6.52 3.80 -13.30
N ALA A 89 -6.67 2.47 -13.28
CA ALA A 89 -7.89 1.75 -13.64
C ALA A 89 -8.20 0.67 -12.60
N ARG A 90 -8.50 1.07 -11.37
CA ARG A 90 -8.79 0.16 -10.24
C ARG A 90 -9.98 -0.76 -10.52
N ASN A 91 -11.00 -0.25 -11.20
CA ASN A 91 -12.17 -1.03 -11.61
C ASN A 91 -11.79 -2.28 -12.41
N VAL A 92 -10.76 -2.21 -13.26
CA VAL A 92 -10.27 -3.35 -14.05
C VAL A 92 -9.63 -4.41 -13.14
N THR A 93 -8.75 -3.98 -12.23
CA THR A 93 -8.07 -4.91 -11.31
C THR A 93 -9.04 -5.52 -10.28
N ASP A 94 -10.03 -4.76 -9.82
CA ASP A 94 -11.05 -5.23 -8.88
C ASP A 94 -11.99 -6.23 -9.55
N ALA A 95 -12.42 -5.98 -10.80
CA ALA A 95 -13.23 -6.91 -11.61
C ALA A 95 -12.49 -8.23 -11.88
N ALA A 96 -11.17 -8.19 -12.02
CA ALA A 96 -10.33 -9.37 -12.17
C ALA A 96 -10.07 -10.13 -10.85
N GLY A 97 -10.64 -9.70 -9.73
CA GLY A 97 -10.50 -10.34 -8.43
C GLY A 97 -9.20 -10.06 -7.69
N LEU A 98 -8.36 -9.15 -8.16
CA LEU A 98 -7.06 -8.85 -7.53
C LEU A 98 -7.19 -8.14 -6.18
N ARG A 99 -8.40 -7.71 -5.82
CA ARG A 99 -8.72 -7.21 -4.48
C ARG A 99 -8.93 -8.31 -3.46
N ASN A 100 -9.20 -9.55 -3.90
CA ASN A 100 -9.57 -10.68 -3.05
C ASN A 100 -8.74 -11.93 -3.42
N LEU A 101 -7.42 -11.83 -3.25
CA LEU A 101 -6.49 -12.94 -3.43
C LEU A 101 -6.33 -13.70 -2.10
N GLY A 102 -7.38 -14.38 -1.65
CA GLY A 102 -7.43 -14.94 -0.30
C GLY A 102 -7.37 -13.85 0.76
N PRO A 103 -6.39 -13.86 1.69
CA PRO A 103 -6.21 -12.81 2.67
C PRO A 103 -5.53 -11.55 2.11
N TRP A 104 -5.01 -11.63 0.89
CA TRP A 104 -4.22 -10.59 0.23
C TRP A 104 -5.06 -9.75 -0.73
N ARG A 105 -4.66 -8.51 -0.90
CA ARG A 105 -5.16 -7.63 -1.95
C ARG A 105 -4.02 -6.90 -2.63
N LEU A 106 -4.18 -6.65 -3.91
CA LEU A 106 -3.26 -5.83 -4.68
C LEU A 106 -3.32 -4.37 -4.18
N LEU A 107 -2.16 -3.74 -4.04
CA LEU A 107 -2.02 -2.32 -3.77
C LEU A 107 -1.72 -1.57 -5.07
N ALA A 108 -2.34 -0.42 -5.24
CA ALA A 108 -1.91 0.55 -6.23
C ALA A 108 -0.52 1.11 -5.86
N THR A 109 0.25 1.52 -6.87
CA THR A 109 1.57 2.15 -6.63
C THR A 109 1.48 3.39 -5.74
N THR A 110 0.38 4.14 -5.83
CA THR A 110 0.09 5.30 -4.97
C THR A 110 -0.12 4.95 -3.49
N GLU A 111 -0.48 3.70 -3.17
CA GLU A 111 -0.73 3.22 -1.82
C GLU A 111 0.47 2.49 -1.20
N SER A 112 1.41 2.05 -2.02
CA SER A 112 2.52 1.17 -1.65
C SER A 112 3.88 1.85 -1.52
N GLY A 113 3.99 3.16 -1.80
CA GLY A 113 5.26 3.88 -1.91
C GLY A 113 6.23 3.68 -0.74
N ASP A 114 5.76 3.82 0.51
CA ASP A 114 6.61 3.60 1.69
C ASP A 114 7.13 2.15 1.79
N ALA A 115 6.28 1.18 1.44
CA ALA A 115 6.65 -0.24 1.47
C ALA A 115 7.62 -0.57 0.34
N GLN A 116 7.39 -0.05 -0.86
CA GLN A 116 8.28 -0.22 -2.00
C GLN A 116 9.65 0.39 -1.74
N ALA A 117 9.71 1.60 -1.20
CA ALA A 117 10.97 2.26 -0.85
C ALA A 117 11.77 1.46 0.19
N ARG A 118 11.07 0.87 1.18
CA ARG A 118 11.72 0.03 2.19
C ARG A 118 12.21 -1.29 1.58
N ALA A 119 11.39 -1.97 0.78
CA ALA A 119 11.76 -3.20 0.08
C ALA A 119 12.99 -2.98 -0.81
N ALA A 120 13.01 -1.90 -1.59
CA ALA A 120 14.12 -1.51 -2.43
C ALA A 120 15.42 -1.34 -1.63
N ALA A 121 15.36 -0.63 -0.49
CA ALA A 121 16.53 -0.42 0.37
C ALA A 121 17.06 -1.75 0.96
N ASP A 122 16.17 -2.64 1.37
CA ASP A 122 16.56 -3.92 1.96
C ASP A 122 17.16 -4.86 0.90
N VAL A 123 16.61 -4.88 -0.31
CA VAL A 123 17.14 -5.68 -1.42
C VAL A 123 18.52 -5.19 -1.86
N MET A 124 18.72 -3.87 -2.00
CA MET A 124 20.04 -3.30 -2.32
C MET A 124 21.08 -3.54 -1.21
N SER A 125 20.64 -3.70 0.05
CA SER A 125 21.53 -4.02 1.16
C SER A 125 21.88 -5.51 1.28
N HIS A 126 21.22 -6.39 0.49
CA HIS A 126 21.42 -7.82 0.55
C HIS A 126 22.42 -8.27 -0.53
N PRO A 127 23.64 -8.63 -0.18
CA PRO A 127 24.72 -8.85 -1.16
C PRO A 127 24.44 -10.04 -2.09
N ASP A 128 23.69 -11.03 -1.62
CA ASP A 128 23.41 -12.26 -2.39
C ASP A 128 22.42 -12.05 -3.53
N LEU A 129 21.70 -10.91 -3.56
CA LEU A 129 20.71 -10.61 -4.61
C LEU A 129 21.33 -9.90 -5.82
N GLY A 130 22.55 -9.40 -5.70
CA GLY A 130 23.29 -8.82 -6.82
C GLY A 130 22.83 -7.43 -7.30
N PHE A 131 21.83 -6.82 -6.68
CA PHE A 131 21.32 -5.49 -7.04
C PHE A 131 22.17 -4.40 -6.43
N ALA A 132 22.91 -3.67 -7.24
CA ALA A 132 23.80 -2.58 -6.80
C ALA A 132 23.11 -1.21 -6.84
N SER A 133 22.12 -1.05 -7.70
CA SER A 133 21.40 0.22 -7.91
C SER A 133 19.91 0.02 -8.18
N SER A 134 19.17 1.11 -8.12
CA SER A 134 17.74 1.12 -8.49
C SER A 134 17.49 0.90 -9.98
N ALA A 135 18.53 0.90 -10.81
CA ALA A 135 18.45 0.62 -12.24
C ALA A 135 18.52 -0.89 -12.54
N ASP A 136 18.92 -1.71 -11.56
CA ASP A 136 19.15 -3.14 -11.77
C ASP A 136 17.89 -3.99 -11.61
N TYR A 137 16.82 -3.41 -11.05
CA TYR A 137 15.56 -4.10 -10.82
C TYR A 137 14.34 -3.21 -11.12
N LYS A 138 13.22 -3.85 -11.35
CA LYS A 138 11.92 -3.21 -11.46
C LYS A 138 11.01 -3.69 -10.35
N LEU A 139 10.30 -2.75 -9.70
CA LEU A 139 9.20 -3.06 -8.80
C LEU A 139 8.01 -3.54 -9.63
N LEU A 140 7.53 -4.75 -9.35
CA LEU A 140 6.40 -5.36 -10.03
C LEU A 140 5.11 -4.98 -9.31
N ASP A 141 4.74 -5.78 -8.33
CA ASP A 141 3.48 -5.65 -7.64
C ASP A 141 3.68 -5.57 -6.13
N ALA A 142 2.73 -4.94 -5.47
CA ALA A 142 2.66 -4.89 -4.03
C ALA A 142 1.31 -5.43 -3.55
N TYR A 143 1.34 -6.31 -2.57
CA TYR A 143 0.16 -6.91 -1.95
C TYR A 143 0.14 -6.61 -0.48
N THR A 144 -1.06 -6.47 0.09
CA THR A 144 -1.21 -6.24 1.54
C THR A 144 -2.24 -7.17 2.15
N MET A 145 -2.02 -7.48 3.43
CA MET A 145 -2.93 -8.27 4.25
C MET A 145 -3.05 -7.66 5.64
N GLY A 146 -4.23 -7.69 6.22
CA GLY A 146 -4.48 -7.15 7.55
C GLY A 146 -4.55 -5.62 7.59
N GLY A 147 -4.25 -5.04 8.76
CA GLY A 147 -4.40 -3.61 8.97
C GLY A 147 -5.83 -3.21 9.37
N LYS A 148 -6.13 -1.92 9.25
CA LYS A 148 -7.47 -1.41 9.53
C LYS A 148 -8.44 -1.85 8.45
N PRO A 149 -9.68 -2.22 8.81
CA PRO A 149 -10.71 -2.52 7.83
C PRO A 149 -10.95 -1.31 6.93
N GLU A 150 -11.09 -1.58 5.65
CA GLU A 150 -11.41 -0.55 4.66
C GLU A 150 -12.85 -0.10 4.78
N LEU A 151 -13.09 1.13 4.31
CA LEU A 151 -14.44 1.62 4.13
C LEU A 151 -15.10 0.83 2.98
N LYS A 152 -16.40 0.58 3.06
CA LYS A 152 -17.16 -0.01 1.95
C LYS A 152 -17.02 0.85 0.69
N ASP A 153 -17.22 0.28 -0.48
CA ASP A 153 -17.04 0.98 -1.76
C ASP A 153 -18.02 2.15 -1.93
N ASP A 154 -19.24 2.03 -1.41
CA ASP A 154 -20.24 3.12 -1.34
C ASP A 154 -20.68 3.35 0.11
N PRO A 155 -19.86 4.09 0.90
CA PRO A 155 -20.12 4.28 2.31
C PRO A 155 -21.16 5.39 2.53
N ASN A 156 -22.21 5.10 3.27
CA ASN A 156 -23.13 6.12 3.76
C ASN A 156 -22.49 6.95 4.90
N ARG A 157 -23.18 8.01 5.34
CA ARG A 157 -22.66 8.88 6.42
C ARG A 157 -22.46 8.10 7.74
N LEU A 158 -23.33 7.15 8.05
CA LEU A 158 -23.25 6.35 9.26
C LEU A 158 -22.04 5.41 9.22
N ASP A 159 -21.77 4.76 8.07
CA ASP A 159 -20.60 3.92 7.89
C ASP A 159 -19.29 4.71 8.15
N ARG A 160 -19.20 5.94 7.63
CA ARG A 160 -18.04 6.83 7.83
C ARG A 160 -17.87 7.20 9.30
N ILE A 161 -18.96 7.58 9.98
CA ILE A 161 -18.95 7.96 11.40
C ILE A 161 -18.57 6.76 12.26
N THR A 162 -19.21 5.62 12.05
CA THR A 162 -18.95 4.38 12.79
C THR A 162 -17.51 3.93 12.62
N GLN A 163 -17.01 3.95 11.39
CA GLN A 163 -15.62 3.60 11.12
C GLN A 163 -14.64 4.59 11.76
N TRP A 164 -14.96 5.90 11.72
CA TRP A 164 -14.14 6.91 12.39
C TRP A 164 -14.09 6.68 13.90
N ILE A 165 -15.24 6.47 14.55
CA ILE A 165 -15.33 6.17 15.99
C ILE A 165 -14.53 4.90 16.30
N THR A 166 -14.77 3.81 15.57
CA THR A 166 -14.09 2.54 15.78
C THR A 166 -12.57 2.66 15.62
N ASN A 167 -12.12 3.37 14.58
CA ASN A 167 -10.71 3.59 14.33
C ASN A 167 -10.04 4.53 15.36
N THR A 168 -10.81 5.48 15.91
CA THR A 168 -10.32 6.43 16.92
C THR A 168 -10.27 5.79 18.30
N ALA A 169 -11.31 5.03 18.66
CA ALA A 169 -11.40 4.32 19.94
C ALA A 169 -10.47 3.10 20.03
N ARG A 170 -9.96 2.62 18.90
CA ARG A 170 -9.07 1.45 18.88
C ARG A 170 -7.71 1.81 19.46
N ILE A 171 -7.39 1.24 20.62
CA ILE A 171 -6.12 1.44 21.34
C ILE A 171 -4.97 0.70 20.65
N THR A 172 -5.26 -0.49 20.10
CA THR A 172 -4.28 -1.33 19.39
C THR A 172 -4.40 -1.14 17.88
N HIS A 173 -3.27 -1.04 17.19
CA HIS A 173 -3.25 -1.09 15.73
C HIS A 173 -3.15 -2.54 15.26
N PRO A 174 -4.04 -3.00 14.38
CA PRO A 174 -3.92 -4.33 13.80
C PRO A 174 -2.65 -4.40 12.94
N THR A 175 -1.95 -5.51 13.05
CA THR A 175 -0.74 -5.80 12.28
C THR A 175 -1.08 -5.81 10.79
N ARG A 176 -0.22 -5.19 9.98
CA ARG A 176 -0.34 -5.15 8.53
C ARG A 176 0.89 -5.80 7.93
N TYR A 177 0.68 -6.73 7.02
CA TYR A 177 1.72 -7.34 6.22
C TYR A 177 1.67 -6.79 4.80
N THR A 178 2.83 -6.74 4.16
CA THR A 178 2.93 -6.35 2.75
C THR A 178 4.00 -7.21 2.10
N VAL A 179 3.70 -7.72 0.91
CA VAL A 179 4.65 -8.38 0.03
C VAL A 179 4.90 -7.44 -1.14
N VAL A 180 6.15 -7.07 -1.36
CA VAL A 180 6.58 -6.30 -2.53
C VAL A 180 7.40 -7.22 -3.42
N GLN A 181 6.99 -7.33 -4.66
CA GLN A 181 7.68 -8.12 -5.67
C GLN A 181 8.52 -7.23 -6.55
N LEU A 182 9.73 -7.68 -6.86
CA LEU A 182 10.67 -7.02 -7.75
C LEU A 182 11.43 -8.08 -8.54
N GLN A 183 11.95 -7.69 -9.71
CA GLN A 183 12.65 -8.58 -10.60
C GLN A 183 13.77 -7.81 -11.30
N GLY A 184 14.88 -8.48 -11.61
CA GLY A 184 15.97 -7.94 -12.38
C GLY A 184 15.50 -7.44 -13.75
N VAL A 185 16.22 -6.48 -14.31
CA VAL A 185 15.90 -5.88 -15.59
C VAL A 185 17.01 -6.14 -16.59
N LEU A 186 16.63 -6.25 -17.86
CA LEU A 186 17.59 -6.31 -18.97
C LEU A 186 18.38 -5.01 -19.05
N TYR A 187 19.68 -5.12 -19.15
CA TYR A 187 20.53 -3.96 -19.36
C TYR A 187 20.17 -3.25 -20.67
N GLN A 188 19.92 -1.96 -20.60
CA GLN A 188 19.62 -1.12 -21.75
C GLN A 188 20.68 -0.03 -21.85
N GLU A 189 21.35 0.04 -22.99
CA GLU A 189 22.31 1.09 -23.25
C GLU A 189 21.58 2.41 -23.53
N VAL A 190 21.94 3.46 -22.77
CA VAL A 190 21.33 4.80 -22.90
C VAL A 190 22.39 5.73 -23.49
N ALA A 191 22.06 6.36 -24.60
CA ALA A 191 22.97 7.34 -25.20
C ALA A 191 23.09 8.59 -24.29
N PRO A 192 24.27 9.24 -24.26
CA PRO A 192 24.45 10.42 -23.46
C PRO A 192 23.46 11.53 -23.82
N GLY A 193 22.65 11.97 -22.85
CA GLY A 193 21.66 13.04 -23.02
C GLY A 193 20.26 12.55 -23.38
N GLU A 194 20.06 11.27 -23.57
CA GLU A 194 18.73 10.67 -23.72
C GLU A 194 18.11 10.29 -22.36
N ALA A 195 16.79 10.37 -22.30
CA ALA A 195 16.08 9.88 -21.13
C ALA A 195 16.18 8.34 -21.05
N PRO A 196 16.41 7.76 -19.85
CA PRO A 196 16.49 6.31 -19.71
C PRO A 196 15.17 5.68 -20.19
N PRO A 197 15.23 4.60 -21.00
CA PRO A 197 14.05 3.90 -21.45
C PRO A 197 13.35 3.22 -20.28
N ARG A 198 12.09 2.80 -20.48
CA ARG A 198 11.37 2.04 -19.45
C ARG A 198 12.08 0.73 -19.17
N PRO A 199 12.28 0.37 -17.88
CA PRO A 199 12.94 -0.87 -17.51
C PRO A 199 12.09 -2.06 -17.97
N VAL A 200 12.70 -2.97 -18.72
CA VAL A 200 12.12 -4.25 -19.15
C VAL A 200 12.64 -5.34 -18.23
N VAL A 201 11.74 -6.10 -17.63
CA VAL A 201 12.11 -7.21 -16.75
C VAL A 201 12.85 -8.30 -17.52
N ASP A 202 13.84 -8.90 -16.89
CA ASP A 202 14.50 -10.07 -17.40
C ASP A 202 13.67 -11.31 -17.03
N PRO A 203 13.11 -12.04 -18.01
CA PRO A 203 12.30 -13.23 -17.73
C PRO A 203 13.10 -14.38 -17.15
N ASP A 204 14.43 -14.40 -17.34
CA ASP A 204 15.31 -15.44 -16.83
C ASP A 204 15.70 -15.21 -15.36
N GLU A 205 15.55 -13.99 -14.88
CA GLU A 205 15.78 -13.64 -13.46
C GLU A 205 14.56 -13.99 -12.59
N PRO A 206 14.79 -14.59 -11.41
CA PRO A 206 13.70 -14.93 -10.51
C PRO A 206 13.06 -13.69 -9.90
N VAL A 207 11.75 -13.76 -9.63
CA VAL A 207 11.05 -12.74 -8.87
C VAL A 207 11.52 -12.77 -7.42
N VAL A 208 11.94 -11.64 -6.90
CA VAL A 208 12.29 -11.48 -5.48
C VAL A 208 11.10 -10.89 -4.75
N SER A 209 10.65 -11.57 -3.71
CA SER A 209 9.50 -11.16 -2.89
C SER A 209 9.96 -10.74 -1.50
N VAL A 210 9.80 -9.45 -1.18
CA VAL A 210 10.13 -8.89 0.13
C VAL A 210 8.88 -8.86 0.99
N ILE A 211 8.89 -9.66 2.05
CA ILE A 211 7.78 -9.76 2.99
C ILE A 211 8.06 -8.86 4.18
N MET A 212 7.17 -7.93 4.40
CA MET A 212 7.31 -6.92 5.45
C MET A 212 6.12 -6.89 6.37
N VAL A 213 6.38 -6.50 7.62
CA VAL A 213 5.37 -6.28 8.65
C VAL A 213 5.41 -4.83 9.14
N ARG A 214 4.24 -4.29 9.35
CA ARG A 214 4.06 -3.02 10.04
C ARG A 214 3.19 -3.26 11.27
N ASP A 215 3.86 -3.37 12.41
CA ASP A 215 3.21 -3.47 13.69
C ASP A 215 3.43 -2.16 14.46
N LEU A 216 2.37 -1.42 14.64
CA LEU A 216 2.37 -0.19 15.43
C LEU A 216 2.18 -0.47 16.93
N GLY A 217 1.88 -1.71 17.29
CA GLY A 217 1.67 -2.14 18.66
C GLY A 217 0.66 -1.26 19.40
N TRP A 218 1.00 -0.94 20.63
CA TRP A 218 0.15 -0.19 21.57
C TRP A 218 0.55 1.30 21.62
N VAL A 219 0.84 1.92 20.49
CA VAL A 219 1.31 3.33 20.45
C VAL A 219 0.35 4.27 21.17
N ARG A 220 -0.96 4.00 21.11
CA ARG A 220 -2.00 4.81 21.75
C ARG A 220 -2.24 4.46 23.22
N LEU A 221 -1.71 3.36 23.73
CA LEU A 221 -1.93 2.95 25.11
C LEU A 221 -1.35 3.96 26.09
N ARG A 222 -0.12 4.43 25.87
CA ARG A 222 0.55 5.38 26.75
C ARG A 222 -0.26 6.69 26.88
N PRO A 223 -0.64 7.40 25.80
CA PRO A 223 -1.47 8.59 25.95
C PRO A 223 -2.86 8.29 26.51
N ALA A 224 -3.46 7.13 26.22
CA ALA A 224 -4.74 6.73 26.80
C ALA A 224 -4.65 6.56 28.32
N LEU A 225 -3.62 5.89 28.83
CA LEU A 225 -3.39 5.71 30.26
C LEU A 225 -3.17 7.06 30.97
N VAL A 226 -2.38 7.96 30.37
CA VAL A 226 -2.18 9.32 30.93
C VAL A 226 -3.51 10.08 30.97
N THR A 227 -4.30 10.04 29.92
CA THR A 227 -5.62 10.71 29.88
C THR A 227 -6.56 10.16 30.95
N ILE A 228 -6.69 8.81 31.03
CA ILE A 228 -7.53 8.16 32.06
C ILE A 228 -7.05 8.53 33.46
N GLY A 229 -5.75 8.44 33.72
CA GLY A 229 -5.16 8.83 35.00
C GLY A 229 -5.45 10.28 35.36
N SER A 230 -5.30 11.21 34.43
CA SER A 230 -5.60 12.63 34.65
C SER A 230 -7.08 12.87 34.98
N VAL A 231 -8.00 12.19 34.26
CA VAL A 231 -9.43 12.28 34.53
C VAL A 231 -9.77 11.74 35.93
N LEU A 232 -9.20 10.62 36.33
CA LEU A 232 -9.42 10.03 37.65
C LEU A 232 -8.91 10.97 38.76
N ILE A 233 -7.72 11.54 38.59
CA ILE A 233 -7.16 12.52 39.54
C ILE A 233 -8.08 13.75 39.62
N PHE A 234 -8.51 14.26 38.49
CA PHE A 234 -9.44 15.40 38.44
C PHE A 234 -10.75 15.12 39.18
N LEU A 235 -11.38 13.97 38.94
CA LEU A 235 -12.58 13.54 39.62
C LEU A 235 -12.38 13.38 41.12
N ALA A 236 -11.25 12.80 41.53
CA ALA A 236 -10.90 12.68 42.96
C ALA A 236 -10.74 14.04 43.64
N LEU A 237 -10.08 14.99 42.98
CA LEU A 237 -9.95 16.37 43.50
C LEU A 237 -11.28 17.08 43.55
N CYS A 238 -12.15 16.96 42.54
CA CYS A 238 -13.50 17.52 42.56
C CYS A 238 -14.33 16.93 43.69
N TYR A 239 -14.26 15.60 43.90
CA TYR A 239 -14.93 14.96 45.02
C TYR A 239 -14.42 15.45 46.37
N TRP A 240 -13.11 15.52 46.55
CA TRP A 240 -12.49 16.04 47.78
C TRP A 240 -12.90 17.49 48.07
N LEU A 241 -12.87 18.37 47.06
CA LEU A 241 -13.35 19.74 47.22
C LEU A 241 -14.83 19.82 47.61
N HIS A 242 -15.67 19.01 46.97
CA HIS A 242 -17.10 18.93 47.29
C HIS A 242 -17.36 18.51 48.74
N VAL A 243 -16.64 17.50 49.23
CA VAL A 243 -16.73 17.06 50.63
C VAL A 243 -16.30 18.15 51.57
N ARG A 244 -15.17 18.82 51.28
CA ARG A 244 -14.67 19.96 52.08
C ARG A 244 -15.63 21.13 52.10
N ASP A 245 -16.25 21.46 51.00
CA ASP A 245 -17.25 22.55 50.95
C ASP A 245 -18.48 22.23 51.80
N LYS A 246 -18.94 20.98 51.75
CA LYS A 246 -20.04 20.54 52.64
C LYS A 246 -19.69 20.69 54.14
N GLU A 247 -18.49 20.29 54.54
CA GLU A 247 -18.01 20.44 55.90
C GLU A 247 -17.92 21.88 56.34
N LEU A 248 -17.48 22.75 55.41
CA LEU A 248 -17.43 24.21 55.71
C LEU A 248 -18.81 24.84 55.82
N MET A 249 -19.77 24.39 54.99
CA MET A 249 -21.15 24.87 55.05
C MET A 249 -21.82 24.45 56.37
N SER A 250 -21.71 23.18 56.76
CA SER A 250 -22.26 22.67 58.02
C SER A 250 -21.69 23.40 59.23
N ARG A 251 -20.40 23.72 59.28
CA ARG A 251 -19.78 24.52 60.37
C ARG A 251 -20.31 25.94 60.39
N ARG A 252 -20.60 26.57 59.24
CA ARG A 252 -21.20 27.90 59.20
C ARG A 252 -22.59 27.91 59.78
N GLU A 253 -23.42 26.95 59.44
CA GLU A 253 -24.78 26.80 59.99
C GLU A 253 -24.76 26.60 61.51
N GLU A 254 -23.80 25.87 62.04
CA GLU A 254 -23.60 25.72 63.51
C GLU A 254 -23.25 27.03 64.18
N PHE A 255 -22.44 27.92 63.56
CA PHE A 255 -22.09 29.22 64.10
C PHE A 255 -23.21 30.25 63.99
N GLU A 256 -24.12 30.14 63.02
CA GLU A 256 -25.27 31.03 62.86
C GLU A 256 -26.43 30.69 63.83
N THR A 257 -26.45 29.45 64.36
CA THR A 257 -27.48 28.97 65.29
C THR A 257 -27.08 28.99 66.74
N ALA A 258 -25.83 29.34 67.07
CA ALA A 258 -25.31 29.53 68.44
C ALA A 258 -25.30 30.98 68.84
#